data_f97aff143916ce36590a9def91df77d6
#
_entry.id   f97aff143916ce36590a9def91df77d6
#
_cell.length_a   1.000
_cell.length_b   1.000
_cell.length_c   1.000
_cell.angle_alpha   90.00
_cell.angle_beta   90.00
_cell.angle_gamma   90.00
#
_symmetry.space_group_name_H-M   'P 1'
#
loop_
_entity.id
_entity.type
_entity.pdbx_description
1 polymer ?
#
loop_
_entity_poly.entity_id
_entity_poly.type
_entity_poly.pdbx_seq_one_letter_code
_entity_poly.pdbx_strand_id
1 'polypeptide(L)'
;MSVKRTTVYFEKPGKEHTEETLRIALEAAKERGIDTVLVSSTSGYCALEALKVFEGSGLKVIIVTHQTGYRAPGVQLMLPETRDKLEDAGMIVYTGTDVLTGGVEVGMSRQRPAKTIPLDGRLPHIVPPVTTVVAHTLRLFSQGVKVCPEIVMMVADAGLIPLDKKVVSVAGSHAGSDTAMVITPSTSNRIRDMKLHEIIVKPL
;
A
#
# COMPACT_ATOMS: atom_id res chain seq x y z
N MET A 1 16.41 25.58 7.59
CA MET A 1 15.57 25.27 8.77
C MET A 1 15.45 23.76 8.90
N SER A 2 15.57 23.20 10.11
CA SER A 2 15.35 21.78 10.38
C SER A 2 13.96 21.57 10.97
N VAL A 3 13.32 20.44 10.65
CA VAL A 3 12.03 20.02 11.22
C VAL A 3 12.25 18.71 11.96
N LYS A 4 11.82 18.64 13.23
CA LYS A 4 11.85 17.38 14.01
C LYS A 4 10.48 16.71 13.89
N ARG A 5 10.47 15.41 13.65
CA ARG A 5 9.27 14.56 13.61
C ARG A 5 9.52 13.29 14.42
N THR A 6 8.45 12.74 14.95
CA THR A 6 8.51 11.49 15.73
C THR A 6 7.88 10.37 14.90
N THR A 7 8.54 9.23 14.83
CA THR A 7 7.98 7.99 14.29
C THR A 7 7.51 7.12 15.45
N VAL A 8 6.29 6.60 15.35
CA VAL A 8 5.76 5.61 16.29
C VAL A 8 6.20 4.22 15.84
N TYR A 9 6.63 3.39 16.76
CA TYR A 9 7.03 2.02 16.49
C TYR A 9 6.16 1.04 17.26
N PHE A 10 5.57 0.07 16.56
CA PHE A 10 4.97 -1.11 17.18
C PHE A 10 6.05 -2.18 17.39
N GLU A 11 6.01 -2.90 18.49
CA GLU A 11 6.97 -3.97 18.76
C GLU A 11 6.90 -5.11 17.73
N LYS A 12 5.69 -5.37 17.22
CA LYS A 12 5.42 -6.42 16.21
C LYS A 12 4.41 -5.93 15.19
N PRO A 13 4.45 -6.44 13.95
CA PRO A 13 3.38 -6.19 13.00
C PRO A 13 2.09 -6.90 13.43
N GLY A 14 0.93 -6.27 13.17
CA GLY A 14 -0.31 -6.93 13.53
C GLY A 14 -1.57 -6.17 13.16
N LYS A 15 -2.66 -6.95 13.05
CA LYS A 15 -4.00 -6.45 12.74
C LYS A 15 -4.56 -5.55 13.88
N GLU A 16 -4.14 -5.79 15.09
CA GLU A 16 -4.52 -5.07 16.32
C GLU A 16 -4.14 -3.59 16.27
N HIS A 17 -3.15 -3.21 15.47
CA HIS A 17 -2.67 -1.84 15.33
C HIS A 17 -3.49 -1.00 14.33
N THR A 18 -4.47 -1.61 13.66
CA THR A 18 -5.19 -0.96 12.54
C THR A 18 -5.85 0.35 12.94
N GLU A 19 -6.63 0.36 14.02
CA GLU A 19 -7.32 1.56 14.46
C GLU A 19 -6.33 2.66 14.86
N GLU A 20 -5.32 2.33 15.65
CA GLU A 20 -4.29 3.27 16.10
C GLU A 20 -3.51 3.85 14.91
N THR A 21 -3.10 3.01 13.94
CA THR A 21 -2.43 3.45 12.72
C THR A 21 -3.27 4.45 11.93
N LEU A 22 -4.58 4.18 11.79
CA LEU A 22 -5.51 5.06 11.08
C LEU A 22 -5.71 6.39 11.82
N ARG A 23 -5.79 6.39 13.16
CA ARG A 23 -5.87 7.62 13.97
C ARG A 23 -4.60 8.45 13.85
N ILE A 24 -3.43 7.83 13.96
CA ILE A 24 -2.13 8.50 13.74
C ILE A 24 -2.06 9.11 12.33
N ALA A 25 -2.54 8.38 11.32
CA ALA A 25 -2.58 8.88 9.94
C ALA A 25 -3.52 10.08 9.78
N LEU A 26 -4.69 10.08 10.43
CA LEU A 26 -5.64 11.19 10.45
C LEU A 26 -5.02 12.44 11.10
N GLU A 27 -4.42 12.29 12.26
CA GLU A 27 -3.74 13.38 12.97
C GLU A 27 -2.61 13.97 12.13
N ALA A 28 -1.78 13.10 11.55
CA ALA A 28 -0.69 13.49 10.68
C ALA A 28 -1.19 14.24 9.43
N ALA A 29 -2.28 13.80 8.81
CA ALA A 29 -2.88 14.48 7.67
C ALA A 29 -3.33 15.90 8.05
N LYS A 30 -4.06 16.04 9.16
CA LYS A 30 -4.54 17.35 9.68
C LYS A 30 -3.39 18.29 10.02
N GLU A 31 -2.40 17.82 10.78
CA GLU A 31 -1.23 18.64 11.18
C GLU A 31 -0.41 19.16 9.99
N ARG A 32 -0.36 18.38 8.91
CA ARG A 32 0.46 18.70 7.72
C ARG A 32 -0.33 19.36 6.61
N GLY A 33 -1.64 19.61 6.81
CA GLY A 33 -2.53 20.16 5.78
C GLY A 33 -2.65 19.26 4.54
N ILE A 34 -2.61 17.94 4.73
CA ILE A 34 -2.77 16.95 3.66
C ILE A 34 -4.26 16.58 3.57
N ASP A 35 -4.82 16.70 2.39
CA ASP A 35 -6.26 16.51 2.13
C ASP A 35 -6.63 15.09 1.66
N THR A 36 -5.63 14.24 1.39
CA THR A 36 -5.86 12.93 0.77
C THR A 36 -5.15 11.82 1.53
N VAL A 37 -5.90 10.77 1.87
CA VAL A 37 -5.41 9.55 2.53
C VAL A 37 -5.70 8.33 1.66
N LEU A 38 -4.70 7.48 1.47
CA LEU A 38 -4.84 6.19 0.80
C LEU A 38 -4.74 5.07 1.83
N VAL A 39 -5.60 4.06 1.72
CA VAL A 39 -5.60 2.90 2.62
C VAL A 39 -5.63 1.62 1.80
N SER A 40 -4.64 0.74 2.00
CA SER A 40 -4.65 -0.59 1.41
C SER A 40 -5.67 -1.49 2.10
N SER A 41 -6.55 -2.15 1.34
CA SER A 41 -7.53 -3.06 1.91
C SER A 41 -7.97 -4.13 0.90
N THR A 42 -7.47 -5.34 1.06
CA THR A 42 -7.75 -6.44 0.13
C THR A 42 -9.19 -6.96 0.25
N SER A 43 -9.65 -7.26 1.46
CA SER A 43 -10.96 -7.87 1.74
C SER A 43 -12.00 -6.91 2.32
N GLY A 44 -11.61 -5.65 2.56
CA GLY A 44 -12.49 -4.64 3.14
C GLY A 44 -12.28 -4.35 4.62
N TYR A 45 -11.56 -5.19 5.37
CA TYR A 45 -11.39 -4.98 6.81
C TYR A 45 -10.78 -3.61 7.14
N CYS A 46 -9.58 -3.29 6.60
CA CYS A 46 -8.96 -1.98 6.87
C CYS A 46 -9.79 -0.81 6.35
N ALA A 47 -10.54 -1.03 5.24
CA ALA A 47 -11.42 -0.02 4.69
C ALA A 47 -12.60 0.30 5.60
N LEU A 48 -13.20 -0.73 6.23
CA LEU A 48 -14.29 -0.53 7.18
C LEU A 48 -13.81 0.14 8.48
N GLU A 49 -12.60 -0.17 8.94
CA GLU A 49 -12.00 0.55 10.07
C GLU A 49 -11.66 2.01 9.67
N ALA A 50 -11.16 2.22 8.45
CA ALA A 50 -10.91 3.56 7.92
C ALA A 50 -12.20 4.39 7.82
N LEU A 51 -13.32 3.77 7.42
CA LEU A 51 -14.62 4.45 7.39
C LEU A 51 -14.96 5.03 8.77
N LYS A 52 -14.81 4.26 9.84
CA LYS A 52 -15.09 4.72 11.20
C LYS A 52 -14.20 5.89 11.64
N VAL A 53 -12.92 5.84 11.27
CA VAL A 53 -11.91 6.82 11.71
C VAL A 53 -11.98 8.12 10.90
N PHE A 54 -12.24 8.02 9.58
CA PHE A 54 -12.21 9.18 8.68
C PHE A 54 -13.58 9.79 8.42
N GLU A 55 -14.67 9.20 8.90
CA GLU A 55 -16.02 9.77 8.82
C GLU A 55 -16.04 11.19 9.38
N GLY A 56 -16.61 12.14 8.62
CA GLY A 56 -16.69 13.54 9.01
C GLY A 56 -15.36 14.31 9.05
N SER A 57 -14.25 13.70 8.67
CA SER A 57 -12.92 14.35 8.69
C SER A 57 -12.73 15.41 7.60
N GLY A 58 -13.52 15.36 6.53
CA GLY A 58 -13.36 16.19 5.33
C GLY A 58 -12.21 15.75 4.41
N LEU A 59 -11.51 14.66 4.73
CA LEU A 59 -10.43 14.13 3.91
C LEU A 59 -10.96 13.31 2.73
N LYS A 60 -10.28 13.40 1.59
CA LYS A 60 -10.48 12.47 0.48
C LYS A 60 -9.84 11.13 0.84
N VAL A 61 -10.64 10.08 0.99
CA VAL A 61 -10.17 8.73 1.32
C VAL A 61 -10.26 7.83 0.09
N ILE A 62 -9.14 7.20 -0.27
CA ILE A 62 -9.06 6.25 -1.38
C ILE A 62 -8.65 4.90 -0.84
N ILE A 63 -9.52 3.92 -0.99
CA ILE A 63 -9.27 2.52 -0.66
C ILE A 63 -8.68 1.83 -1.87
N VAL A 64 -7.55 1.15 -1.69
CA VAL A 64 -6.84 0.45 -2.78
C VAL A 64 -6.90 -1.05 -2.54
N THR A 65 -7.47 -1.78 -3.50
CA THR A 65 -7.55 -3.24 -3.46
C THR A 65 -6.65 -3.87 -4.50
N HIS A 66 -6.32 -5.14 -4.32
CA HIS A 66 -5.68 -5.95 -5.35
C HIS A 66 -6.57 -6.12 -6.58
N GLN A 67 -5.94 -6.38 -7.71
CA GLN A 67 -6.61 -6.74 -8.95
C GLN A 67 -7.56 -7.92 -8.78
N THR A 68 -8.63 -7.95 -9.55
CA THR A 68 -9.47 -9.13 -9.69
C THR A 68 -8.62 -10.29 -10.23
N GLY A 69 -8.76 -11.47 -9.63
CA GLY A 69 -7.93 -12.64 -9.97
C GLY A 69 -6.64 -12.76 -9.16
N TYR A 70 -6.41 -11.91 -8.17
CA TYR A 70 -5.20 -11.97 -7.33
C TYR A 70 -5.00 -13.34 -6.64
N ARG A 71 -6.05 -13.94 -6.09
CA ARG A 71 -5.99 -15.27 -5.45
C ARG A 71 -6.48 -16.40 -6.33
N ALA A 72 -7.53 -16.14 -7.11
CA ALA A 72 -8.11 -17.11 -8.02
C ALA A 72 -8.68 -16.37 -9.25
N PRO A 73 -8.64 -16.99 -10.45
CA PRO A 73 -9.11 -16.36 -11.69
C PRO A 73 -10.53 -15.79 -11.55
N GLY A 74 -10.72 -14.52 -11.90
CA GLY A 74 -12.01 -13.84 -11.88
C GLY A 74 -12.57 -13.46 -10.49
N VAL A 75 -11.86 -13.82 -9.39
CA VAL A 75 -12.34 -13.55 -8.03
C VAL A 75 -11.85 -12.19 -7.54
N GLN A 76 -12.78 -11.33 -7.12
CA GLN A 76 -12.50 -10.12 -6.33
C GLN A 76 -12.69 -10.45 -4.85
N LEU A 77 -11.69 -10.04 -4.02
CA LEU A 77 -11.69 -10.39 -2.59
C LEU A 77 -12.52 -9.44 -1.72
N MET A 78 -12.73 -8.20 -2.17
CA MET A 78 -13.65 -7.28 -1.51
C MET A 78 -15.07 -7.59 -1.98
N LEU A 79 -15.95 -7.87 -1.04
CA LEU A 79 -17.36 -8.15 -1.33
C LEU A 79 -18.06 -6.91 -1.92
N PRO A 80 -19.01 -7.07 -2.87
CA PRO A 80 -19.76 -5.97 -3.44
C PRO A 80 -20.42 -5.09 -2.37
N GLU A 81 -21.07 -5.69 -1.38
CA GLU A 81 -21.76 -4.97 -0.31
C GLU A 81 -20.80 -4.09 0.52
N THR A 82 -19.56 -4.53 0.69
CA THR A 82 -18.52 -3.75 1.37
C THR A 82 -18.10 -2.58 0.50
N ARG A 83 -17.92 -2.79 -0.80
CA ARG A 83 -17.59 -1.74 -1.75
C ARG A 83 -18.68 -0.69 -1.79
N ASP A 84 -19.94 -1.11 -1.98
CA ASP A 84 -21.09 -0.21 -2.05
C ASP A 84 -21.19 0.67 -0.79
N LYS A 85 -21.04 0.05 0.39
CA LYS A 85 -21.04 0.77 1.67
C LYS A 85 -19.95 1.86 1.76
N LEU A 86 -18.76 1.60 1.24
CA LEU A 86 -17.65 2.55 1.24
C LEU A 86 -17.89 3.69 0.26
N GLU A 87 -18.39 3.37 -0.94
CA GLU A 87 -18.70 4.33 -2.01
C GLU A 87 -19.89 5.22 -1.61
N ASP A 88 -20.94 4.67 -1.00
CA ASP A 88 -22.07 5.42 -0.43
C ASP A 88 -21.64 6.40 0.66
N ALA A 89 -20.59 6.07 1.40
CA ALA A 89 -19.98 6.96 2.39
C ALA A 89 -19.01 7.99 1.80
N GLY A 90 -18.92 8.08 0.46
CA GLY A 90 -18.09 9.05 -0.25
C GLY A 90 -16.61 8.66 -0.39
N MET A 91 -16.24 7.44 -0.07
CA MET A 91 -14.88 6.93 -0.32
C MET A 91 -14.74 6.46 -1.77
N ILE A 92 -13.53 6.55 -2.31
CA ILE A 92 -13.22 5.98 -3.62
C ILE A 92 -12.64 4.59 -3.41
N VAL A 93 -13.18 3.56 -4.06
CA VAL A 93 -12.61 2.21 -4.02
C VAL A 93 -11.97 1.88 -5.35
N TYR A 94 -10.63 1.88 -5.38
CA TYR A 94 -9.83 1.59 -6.55
C TYR A 94 -9.32 0.15 -6.54
N THR A 95 -9.52 -0.57 -7.63
CA THR A 95 -9.00 -1.92 -7.87
C THR A 95 -7.96 -1.86 -8.99
N GLY A 96 -6.75 -2.31 -8.72
CA GLY A 96 -5.68 -2.25 -9.72
C GLY A 96 -4.62 -3.32 -9.55
N THR A 97 -3.76 -3.44 -10.55
CA THR A 97 -2.60 -4.34 -10.52
C THR A 97 -1.49 -3.74 -9.69
N ASP A 98 -0.91 -4.53 -8.77
CA ASP A 98 0.24 -4.13 -7.95
C ASP A 98 1.43 -3.81 -8.86
N VAL A 99 1.88 -2.56 -8.86
CA VAL A 99 2.93 -2.09 -9.80
C VAL A 99 4.32 -2.64 -9.49
N LEU A 100 4.59 -3.05 -8.25
CA LEU A 100 5.88 -3.64 -7.84
C LEU A 100 5.85 -5.16 -7.79
N THR A 101 4.70 -5.77 -7.44
CA THR A 101 4.61 -7.22 -7.17
C THR A 101 3.49 -7.91 -7.93
N GLY A 102 2.91 -7.25 -8.90
CA GLY A 102 1.90 -7.77 -9.83
C GLY A 102 2.33 -7.64 -11.28
N GLY A 103 1.36 -7.80 -12.18
CA GLY A 103 1.56 -7.63 -13.62
C GLY A 103 2.24 -8.78 -14.34
N VAL A 104 2.44 -8.59 -15.64
CA VAL A 104 2.92 -9.63 -16.56
C VAL A 104 4.36 -10.04 -16.23
N GLU A 105 5.25 -9.07 -15.99
CA GLU A 105 6.66 -9.32 -15.70
C GLU A 105 6.83 -10.22 -14.48
N VAL A 106 6.16 -9.88 -13.38
CA VAL A 106 6.19 -10.68 -12.15
C VAL A 106 5.47 -12.02 -12.33
N GLY A 107 4.37 -12.04 -13.08
CA GLY A 107 3.65 -13.26 -13.41
C GLY A 107 4.51 -14.25 -14.19
N MET A 108 5.27 -13.78 -15.15
CA MET A 108 6.19 -14.59 -15.96
C MET A 108 7.44 -15.04 -15.18
N SER A 109 7.91 -14.23 -14.25
CA SER A 109 9.10 -14.54 -13.42
C SER A 109 8.80 -15.48 -12.25
N ARG A 110 7.53 -15.65 -11.87
CA ARG A 110 7.13 -16.62 -10.84
C ARG A 110 7.35 -18.03 -11.38
N GLN A 111 8.55 -18.55 -11.21
CA GLN A 111 8.81 -19.95 -11.50
C GLN A 111 8.01 -20.83 -10.54
N ARG A 112 7.39 -21.88 -11.07
CA ARG A 112 6.94 -22.99 -10.25
C ARG A 112 8.18 -23.49 -9.49
N PRO A 113 8.10 -23.72 -8.17
CA PRO A 113 9.23 -24.28 -7.44
C PRO A 113 9.73 -25.51 -8.18
N ALA A 114 11.00 -25.47 -8.58
CA ALA A 114 11.63 -26.64 -9.20
C ALA A 114 11.54 -27.79 -8.17
N LYS A 115 10.88 -28.88 -8.54
CA LYS A 115 10.74 -30.06 -7.67
C LYS A 115 12.07 -30.74 -7.41
N THR A 116 13.11 -30.37 -8.15
CA THR A 116 14.46 -30.94 -8.04
C THR A 116 15.51 -29.88 -8.25
N ILE A 117 16.50 -29.84 -7.39
CA ILE A 117 17.75 -29.11 -7.63
C ILE A 117 18.47 -29.84 -8.79
N PRO A 118 18.96 -29.13 -9.83
CA PRO A 118 19.72 -29.76 -10.90
C PRO A 118 20.89 -30.57 -10.30
N LEU A 119 21.19 -31.74 -10.87
CA LEU A 119 22.26 -32.64 -10.39
C LEU A 119 23.64 -32.00 -10.37
N ASP A 120 23.86 -30.91 -11.11
CA ASP A 120 25.10 -30.13 -11.13
C ASP A 120 25.22 -29.13 -9.97
N GLY A 121 24.22 -29.06 -9.09
CA GLY A 121 24.20 -28.14 -7.93
C GLY A 121 24.14 -26.66 -8.27
N ARG A 122 24.00 -26.29 -9.57
CA ARG A 122 23.91 -24.91 -10.00
C ARG A 122 22.47 -24.42 -9.88
N LEU A 123 22.26 -23.47 -8.99
CA LEU A 123 20.99 -22.74 -8.97
C LEU A 123 20.86 -21.95 -10.28
N PRO A 124 19.70 -21.99 -10.96
CA PRO A 124 19.51 -21.16 -12.14
C PRO A 124 19.74 -19.70 -11.77
N HIS A 125 20.53 -19.00 -12.57
CA HIS A 125 20.77 -17.57 -12.44
C HIS A 125 19.47 -16.84 -12.83
N ILE A 126 18.55 -16.70 -11.88
CA ILE A 126 17.32 -15.97 -12.08
C ILE A 126 17.61 -14.52 -11.71
N VAL A 127 17.64 -13.65 -12.71
CA VAL A 127 17.66 -12.20 -12.47
C VAL A 127 16.23 -11.80 -12.11
N PRO A 128 15.99 -11.34 -10.86
CA PRO A 128 14.64 -10.91 -10.50
C PRO A 128 14.27 -9.64 -11.27
N PRO A 129 12.99 -9.44 -11.61
CA PRO A 129 12.52 -8.19 -12.16
C PRO A 129 12.94 -7.00 -11.30
N VAL A 130 13.25 -5.85 -11.91
CA VAL A 130 13.63 -4.62 -11.18
C VAL A 130 12.56 -4.23 -10.16
N THR A 131 11.30 -4.39 -10.51
CA THR A 131 10.16 -4.14 -9.61
C THR A 131 10.22 -5.01 -8.35
N THR A 132 10.62 -6.27 -8.50
CA THR A 132 10.83 -7.21 -7.39
C THR A 132 12.00 -6.78 -6.51
N VAL A 133 13.10 -6.32 -7.09
CA VAL A 133 14.26 -5.80 -6.33
C VAL A 133 13.84 -4.57 -5.50
N VAL A 134 13.14 -3.62 -6.10
CA VAL A 134 12.61 -2.44 -5.40
C VAL A 134 11.69 -2.87 -4.25
N ALA A 135 10.76 -3.80 -4.50
CA ALA A 135 9.85 -4.30 -3.48
C ALA A 135 10.60 -4.94 -2.29
N HIS A 136 11.61 -5.77 -2.56
CA HIS A 136 12.42 -6.39 -1.51
C HIS A 136 13.24 -5.37 -0.72
N THR A 137 13.81 -4.37 -1.38
CA THR A 137 14.55 -3.29 -0.72
C THR A 137 13.66 -2.51 0.27
N LEU A 138 12.44 -2.15 -0.15
CA LEU A 138 11.50 -1.47 0.72
C LEU A 138 11.03 -2.35 1.89
N ARG A 139 10.92 -3.66 1.69
CA ARG A 139 10.57 -4.62 2.75
C ARG A 139 11.62 -4.75 3.84
N LEU A 140 12.87 -4.31 3.60
CA LEU A 140 13.89 -4.23 4.67
C LEU A 140 13.45 -3.31 5.81
N PHE A 141 12.58 -2.34 5.54
CA PHE A 141 12.00 -1.47 6.58
C PHE A 141 10.73 -2.07 7.20
N SER A 142 9.80 -2.54 6.40
CA SER A 142 8.62 -3.35 6.75
C SER A 142 7.79 -3.66 5.48
N GLN A 143 6.84 -4.60 5.58
CA GLN A 143 5.90 -4.85 4.48
C GLN A 143 5.06 -3.60 4.16
N GLY A 144 4.57 -2.89 5.18
CA GLY A 144 3.79 -1.66 4.99
C GLY A 144 4.58 -0.56 4.29
N VAL A 145 5.88 -0.40 4.59
CA VAL A 145 6.77 0.56 3.90
C VAL A 145 6.92 0.22 2.41
N LYS A 146 6.81 -1.05 2.01
CA LYS A 146 6.75 -1.45 0.59
C LYS A 146 5.40 -1.10 -0.03
N VAL A 147 4.30 -1.40 0.68
CA VAL A 147 2.93 -1.27 0.12
C VAL A 147 2.52 0.20 0.01
N CYS A 148 2.91 1.06 0.94
CA CYS A 148 2.55 2.49 0.90
C CYS A 148 2.92 3.18 -0.43
N PRO A 149 4.17 3.16 -0.92
CA PRO A 149 4.52 3.77 -2.21
C PRO A 149 3.90 3.02 -3.40
N GLU A 150 3.69 1.71 -3.30
CA GLU A 150 3.05 0.93 -4.35
C GLU A 150 1.61 1.38 -4.62
N ILE A 151 0.78 1.50 -3.57
CA ILE A 151 -0.61 1.96 -3.74
C ILE A 151 -0.69 3.43 -4.15
N VAL A 152 0.29 4.27 -3.77
CA VAL A 152 0.38 5.66 -4.26
C VAL A 152 0.61 5.68 -5.77
N MET A 153 1.55 4.88 -6.30
CA MET A 153 1.75 4.77 -7.75
C MET A 153 0.51 4.24 -8.47
N MET A 154 -0.13 3.20 -7.94
CA MET A 154 -1.36 2.64 -8.52
C MET A 154 -2.46 3.69 -8.68
N VAL A 155 -2.67 4.51 -7.67
CA VAL A 155 -3.69 5.56 -7.66
C VAL A 155 -3.29 6.75 -8.55
N ALA A 156 -1.99 7.06 -8.61
CA ALA A 156 -1.44 8.07 -9.50
C ALA A 156 -1.54 7.66 -10.98
N ASP A 157 -1.25 6.40 -11.31
CA ASP A 157 -1.40 5.85 -12.66
C ASP A 157 -2.87 5.90 -13.13
N ALA A 158 -3.81 5.78 -12.19
CA ALA A 158 -5.25 5.90 -12.45
C ALA A 158 -5.74 7.37 -12.55
N GLY A 159 -4.88 8.36 -12.33
CA GLY A 159 -5.24 9.78 -12.37
C GLY A 159 -6.17 10.24 -11.23
N LEU A 160 -6.24 9.49 -10.14
CA LEU A 160 -7.15 9.76 -9.03
C LEU A 160 -6.60 10.79 -8.02
N ILE A 161 -5.30 11.09 -8.07
CA ILE A 161 -4.63 12.07 -7.21
C ILE A 161 -3.72 13.00 -8.01
N PRO A 162 -3.57 14.27 -7.61
CA PRO A 162 -2.58 15.18 -8.19
C PRO A 162 -1.17 14.75 -7.77
N LEU A 163 -0.16 15.01 -8.64
CA LEU A 163 1.23 14.59 -8.40
C LEU A 163 2.04 15.65 -7.62
N ASP A 164 1.54 16.86 -7.51
CA ASP A 164 2.19 18.00 -6.84
C ASP A 164 1.79 18.15 -5.36
N LYS A 165 0.80 17.39 -4.90
CA LYS A 165 0.34 17.38 -3.50
C LYS A 165 0.79 16.12 -2.77
N LYS A 166 1.19 16.29 -1.51
CA LYS A 166 1.48 15.16 -0.62
C LYS A 166 0.22 14.41 -0.25
N VAL A 167 0.36 13.10 -0.05
CA VAL A 167 -0.68 12.22 0.48
C VAL A 167 -0.18 11.50 1.73
N VAL A 168 -1.10 11.06 2.58
CA VAL A 168 -0.82 10.05 3.61
C VAL A 168 -1.21 8.70 3.04
N SER A 169 -0.30 7.74 3.09
CA SER A 169 -0.54 6.36 2.65
C SER A 169 -0.46 5.41 3.83
N VAL A 170 -1.47 4.56 3.98
CA VAL A 170 -1.62 3.60 5.07
C VAL A 170 -1.65 2.18 4.51
N ALA A 171 -0.82 1.32 5.09
CA ALA A 171 -0.72 -0.09 4.71
C ALA A 171 -0.27 -0.93 5.92
N GLY A 172 -0.07 -2.22 5.72
CA GLY A 172 0.42 -3.08 6.79
C GLY A 172 0.91 -4.44 6.34
N SER A 173 1.10 -5.29 7.33
CA SER A 173 1.59 -6.65 7.20
C SER A 173 0.42 -7.63 7.26
N HIS A 174 0.26 -8.51 6.27
CA HIS A 174 -0.78 -9.54 6.18
C HIS A 174 -2.22 -8.97 6.19
N ALA A 175 -2.89 -9.02 7.34
CA ALA A 175 -4.24 -8.49 7.55
C ALA A 175 -4.18 -7.35 8.56
N GLY A 176 -4.59 -6.15 8.16
CA GLY A 176 -4.56 -4.96 9.01
C GLY A 176 -3.61 -3.89 8.50
N SER A 177 -3.57 -2.77 9.23
CA SER A 177 -2.68 -1.64 8.96
C SER A 177 -1.78 -1.41 10.17
N ASP A 178 -0.47 -1.28 9.92
CA ASP A 178 0.55 -1.05 10.95
C ASP A 178 1.60 -0.02 10.50
N THR A 179 1.40 0.58 9.34
CA THR A 179 2.35 1.51 8.72
C THR A 179 1.61 2.68 8.08
N ALA A 180 2.09 3.91 8.32
CA ALA A 180 1.65 5.11 7.62
C ALA A 180 2.83 5.97 7.19
N MET A 181 2.75 6.58 6.00
CA MET A 181 3.81 7.37 5.39
C MET A 181 3.27 8.64 4.75
N VAL A 182 4.09 9.71 4.74
CA VAL A 182 3.85 10.90 3.91
C VAL A 182 4.66 10.80 2.63
N ILE A 183 3.97 10.88 1.48
CA ILE A 183 4.57 10.66 0.16
C ILE A 183 4.15 11.77 -0.80
N THR A 184 5.10 12.31 -1.59
CA THR A 184 4.76 13.04 -2.82
C THR A 184 4.59 11.99 -3.92
N PRO A 185 3.40 11.92 -4.55
CA PRO A 185 3.08 10.91 -5.56
C PRO A 185 3.93 11.03 -6.83
N SER A 186 4.02 9.92 -7.53
CA SER A 186 4.50 9.84 -8.91
C SER A 186 3.82 8.66 -9.59
N THR A 187 3.70 8.70 -10.90
CA THR A 187 3.28 7.53 -11.70
C THR A 187 4.38 6.47 -11.72
N SER A 188 4.01 5.21 -11.95
CA SER A 188 4.95 4.08 -11.91
C SER A 188 6.10 4.21 -12.90
N ASN A 189 5.85 4.75 -14.11
CA ASN A 189 6.87 5.01 -15.13
C ASN A 189 7.81 6.18 -14.78
N ARG A 190 7.49 6.95 -13.73
CA ARG A 190 8.27 8.08 -13.22
C ARG A 190 8.64 7.90 -11.75
N ILE A 191 8.82 6.68 -11.29
CA ILE A 191 9.09 6.35 -9.88
C ILE A 191 10.23 7.19 -9.25
N ARG A 192 11.20 7.64 -10.05
CA ARG A 192 12.32 8.49 -9.59
C ARG A 192 11.88 9.88 -9.11
N ASP A 193 10.71 10.34 -9.52
CA ASP A 193 10.15 11.64 -9.09
C ASP A 193 9.39 11.52 -7.76
N MET A 194 9.08 10.30 -7.32
CA MET A 194 8.43 10.05 -6.02
C MET A 194 9.35 10.44 -4.86
N LYS A 195 8.76 10.99 -3.80
CA LYS A 195 9.51 11.30 -2.55
C LYS A 195 8.80 10.70 -1.35
N LEU A 196 9.52 9.84 -0.64
CA LEU A 196 9.10 9.30 0.66
C LEU A 196 9.61 10.26 1.73
N HIS A 197 8.72 11.10 2.27
CA HIS A 197 9.13 12.18 3.18
C HIS A 197 9.25 11.73 4.63
N GLU A 198 8.33 10.87 5.06
CA GLU A 198 8.19 10.53 6.47
C GLU A 198 7.59 9.13 6.63
N ILE A 199 8.13 8.35 7.52
CA ILE A 199 7.47 7.18 8.08
C ILE A 199 6.86 7.63 9.40
N ILE A 200 5.53 7.73 9.47
CA ILE A 200 4.81 8.24 10.64
C ILE A 200 4.71 7.16 11.70
N VAL A 201 4.40 5.93 11.29
CA VAL A 201 4.30 4.74 12.13
C VAL A 201 4.68 3.51 11.34
N LYS A 202 5.35 2.55 11.98
CA LYS A 202 5.64 1.22 11.41
C LYS A 202 5.98 0.22 12.52
N PRO A 203 5.92 -1.09 12.28
CA PRO A 203 6.55 -2.07 13.17
C PRO A 203 8.07 -1.96 13.15
N LEU A 204 8.71 -2.39 14.23
CA LEU A 204 10.18 -2.47 14.39
C LEU A 204 10.81 -3.42 13.39
#